data_e1f19b360cfe25b38248661378faa021
#
_entry.id   e1f19b360cfe25b38248661378faa021
#
_cell.length_a   1.000
_cell.length_b   1.000
_cell.length_c   1.000
_cell.angle_alpha   90.00
_cell.angle_beta   90.00
_cell.angle_gamma   90.00
#
_symmetry.space_group_name_H-M   'P 1'
#
loop_
_entity.id
_entity.type
_entity.pdbx_description
1 polymer ?
#
loop_
_entity_poly.entity_id
_entity_poly.type
_entity_poly.pdbx_seq_one_letter_code
_entity_poly.pdbx_strand_id
1 'polypeptide(L)'
;MIILKNPSEVKSNLANKKNLALIPTMGNLHAGHISLIENAKNYACTIIVSIFVNPIQFNSQNDLKNYPRTLTKDINILNKLGVDILFNPSEKDIYPSNPTLSYTLPPLAKQLCGASRPGHFEGVITIIEKLFSLFKPDHVFFGKKDYQQLMLIKQFISDKNYKINFHSVETVREQNSLALSSRNSLLNSAAKKIASTLFETLKEAIVELKKIHDINQAESFAVKKLTSLGWAVDYVEIRRQADLLKPSTNDKNLVILGAANYDDVRLIDNIEFCTDDTI
;
A
#
# COMPACT_ATOMS: atom_id res chain seq x y z
N MET A 1 7.33 8.88 -22.96
CA MET A 1 6.12 8.47 -22.20
C MET A 1 4.87 9.02 -22.87
N ILE A 2 3.87 8.16 -23.10
CA ILE A 2 2.54 8.56 -23.59
C ILE A 2 1.66 8.85 -22.37
N ILE A 3 0.86 9.93 -22.42
CA ILE A 3 -0.09 10.25 -21.34
C ILE A 3 -1.49 9.97 -21.84
N LEU A 4 -2.19 9.04 -21.19
CA LEU A 4 -3.57 8.67 -21.48
C LEU A 4 -4.50 9.24 -20.39
N LYS A 5 -5.59 9.86 -20.79
CA LYS A 5 -6.51 10.55 -19.88
C LYS A 5 -7.86 9.83 -19.69
N ASN A 6 -8.22 8.97 -20.61
CA ASN A 6 -9.50 8.28 -20.58
C ASN A 6 -9.40 6.82 -21.05
N PRO A 7 -10.38 5.96 -20.69
CA PRO A 7 -10.38 4.55 -21.06
C PRO A 7 -10.36 4.25 -22.56
N SER A 8 -10.92 5.13 -23.41
CA SER A 8 -10.96 4.88 -24.86
C SER A 8 -9.57 4.97 -25.48
N GLU A 9 -8.69 5.83 -24.96
CA GLU A 9 -7.30 5.94 -25.41
C GLU A 9 -6.47 4.70 -25.06
N VAL A 10 -6.83 3.96 -24.01
CA VAL A 10 -6.09 2.77 -23.56
C VAL A 10 -6.12 1.69 -24.62
N LYS A 11 -7.30 1.37 -25.17
CA LYS A 11 -7.48 0.30 -26.17
C LYS A 11 -6.62 0.52 -27.41
N SER A 12 -6.60 1.73 -27.96
CA SER A 12 -5.85 2.06 -29.18
C SER A 12 -4.32 2.01 -28.93
N ASN A 13 -3.87 2.48 -27.76
CA ASN A 13 -2.45 2.54 -27.45
C ASN A 13 -1.84 1.21 -26.99
N LEU A 14 -2.66 0.23 -26.58
CA LEU A 14 -2.21 -1.09 -26.16
C LEU A 14 -2.32 -2.18 -27.22
N ALA A 15 -2.95 -1.95 -28.37
CA ALA A 15 -3.27 -2.99 -29.37
C ALA A 15 -2.06 -3.86 -29.77
N ASN A 16 -0.86 -3.31 -29.81
CA ASN A 16 0.38 -4.00 -30.17
C ASN A 16 1.38 -4.13 -29.01
N LYS A 17 0.97 -3.84 -27.78
CA LYS A 17 1.82 -3.96 -26.58
C LYS A 17 1.68 -5.34 -25.98
N LYS A 18 2.78 -5.91 -25.52
CA LYS A 18 2.83 -7.22 -24.86
C LYS A 18 3.59 -7.08 -23.55
N ASN A 19 3.39 -8.02 -22.67
CA ASN A 19 4.07 -8.12 -21.39
C ASN A 19 3.96 -6.82 -20.59
N LEU A 20 2.72 -6.48 -20.22
CA LEU A 20 2.35 -5.21 -19.58
C LEU A 20 2.59 -5.28 -18.06
N ALA A 21 3.37 -4.33 -17.54
CA ALA A 21 3.53 -4.12 -16.10
C ALA A 21 2.72 -2.91 -15.66
N LEU A 22 1.82 -3.09 -14.71
CA LEU A 22 0.99 -2.02 -14.15
C LEU A 22 1.43 -1.68 -12.72
N ILE A 23 1.66 -0.41 -12.46
CA ILE A 23 1.96 0.15 -11.15
C ILE A 23 0.87 1.17 -10.79
N PRO A 24 -0.16 0.79 -10.02
CA PRO A 24 -1.20 1.69 -9.56
C PRO A 24 -0.66 2.65 -8.49
N THR A 25 -0.87 3.96 -8.66
CA THR A 25 -0.50 4.99 -7.68
C THR A 25 -1.57 6.07 -7.57
N MET A 26 -1.49 6.86 -6.50
CA MET A 26 -2.28 8.09 -6.34
C MET A 26 -1.45 9.36 -6.60
N GLY A 27 -0.25 9.23 -7.17
CA GLY A 27 0.67 10.37 -7.38
C GLY A 27 1.47 10.74 -6.14
N ASN A 28 2.07 11.95 -6.17
CA ASN A 28 3.06 12.42 -5.21
C ASN A 28 4.19 11.39 -5.04
N LEU A 29 4.80 11.05 -6.17
CA LEU A 29 5.75 9.96 -6.29
C LEU A 29 7.00 10.22 -5.45
N HIS A 30 7.44 9.18 -4.75
CA HIS A 30 8.63 9.16 -3.90
C HIS A 30 9.45 7.89 -4.15
N ALA A 31 10.60 7.73 -3.49
CA ALA A 31 11.51 6.61 -3.73
C ALA A 31 10.83 5.22 -3.57
N GLY A 32 9.80 5.08 -2.74
CA GLY A 32 8.99 3.86 -2.68
C GLY A 32 8.28 3.53 -3.99
N HIS A 33 7.67 4.51 -4.66
CA HIS A 33 7.07 4.32 -5.98
C HIS A 33 8.14 4.08 -7.07
N ILE A 34 9.28 4.78 -6.98
CA ILE A 34 10.42 4.58 -7.88
C ILE A 34 10.91 3.13 -7.81
N SER A 35 11.01 2.58 -6.61
CA SER A 35 11.40 1.17 -6.40
C SER A 35 10.45 0.17 -7.09
N LEU A 36 9.13 0.43 -7.12
CA LEU A 36 8.19 -0.40 -7.87
C LEU A 36 8.50 -0.38 -9.38
N ILE A 37 8.75 0.82 -9.93
CA ILE A 37 9.05 1.02 -11.35
C ILE A 37 10.37 0.34 -11.73
N GLU A 38 11.42 0.51 -10.90
CA GLU A 38 12.71 -0.14 -11.15
C GLU A 38 12.61 -1.67 -11.08
N ASN A 39 11.82 -2.20 -10.15
CA ASN A 39 11.54 -3.64 -10.13
C ASN A 39 10.82 -4.10 -11.40
N ALA A 40 9.86 -3.33 -11.92
CA ALA A 40 9.12 -3.68 -13.14
C ALA A 40 10.05 -3.78 -14.38
N LYS A 41 11.09 -2.98 -14.47
CA LYS A 41 12.08 -3.01 -15.56
C LYS A 41 12.78 -4.37 -15.69
N ASN A 42 12.92 -5.12 -14.60
CA ASN A 42 13.58 -6.42 -14.62
C ASN A 42 12.78 -7.47 -15.43
N TYR A 43 11.54 -7.19 -15.77
CA TYR A 43 10.66 -8.07 -16.54
C TYR A 43 10.57 -7.70 -18.03
N ALA A 44 11.35 -6.70 -18.47
CA ALA A 44 11.39 -6.19 -19.85
C ALA A 44 9.99 -5.87 -20.42
N CYS A 45 9.12 -5.26 -19.63
CA CYS A 45 7.71 -5.02 -19.93
C CYS A 45 7.49 -3.60 -20.51
N THR A 46 6.33 -3.40 -21.12
CA THR A 46 5.77 -2.06 -21.25
C THR A 46 5.28 -1.60 -19.88
N ILE A 47 5.89 -0.56 -19.36
CA ILE A 47 5.62 -0.06 -18.01
C ILE A 47 4.51 0.98 -18.04
N ILE A 48 3.44 0.69 -17.32
CA ILE A 48 2.27 1.55 -17.16
C ILE A 48 2.19 2.00 -15.70
N VAL A 49 2.20 3.30 -15.48
CA VAL A 49 1.94 3.87 -14.15
C VAL A 49 0.59 4.58 -14.21
N SER A 50 -0.31 4.29 -13.28
CA SER A 50 -1.50 5.12 -13.10
C SER A 50 -1.28 6.15 -12.00
N ILE A 51 -1.79 7.38 -12.23
CA ILE A 51 -1.90 8.40 -11.19
C ILE A 51 -3.35 8.80 -11.11
N PHE A 52 -4.05 8.29 -10.10
CA PHE A 52 -5.46 8.59 -9.85
C PHE A 52 -5.75 8.66 -8.35
N VAL A 53 -6.09 9.84 -7.84
CA VAL A 53 -6.53 10.01 -6.45
C VAL A 53 -7.98 9.53 -6.37
N ASN A 54 -8.13 8.27 -5.96
CA ASN A 54 -9.43 7.57 -5.96
C ASN A 54 -10.32 8.04 -4.81
N PRO A 55 -11.40 8.81 -5.06
CA PRO A 55 -12.19 9.41 -3.99
C PRO A 55 -12.92 8.37 -3.11
N ILE A 56 -13.34 7.25 -3.70
CA ILE A 56 -14.17 6.26 -3.01
C ILE A 56 -13.40 5.43 -1.96
N GLN A 57 -12.07 5.51 -1.92
CA GLN A 57 -11.26 4.87 -0.87
C GLN A 57 -10.94 5.78 0.32
N PHE A 58 -11.41 7.04 0.30
CA PHE A 58 -11.19 8.00 1.39
C PHE A 58 -12.39 8.03 2.33
N ASN A 59 -12.15 7.85 3.62
CA ASN A 59 -13.18 7.95 4.67
C ASN A 59 -13.40 9.38 5.16
N SER A 60 -12.44 10.27 4.89
CA SER A 60 -12.48 11.67 5.30
C SER A 60 -12.39 12.57 4.08
N GLN A 61 -13.36 13.47 3.93
CA GLN A 61 -13.32 14.52 2.89
C GLN A 61 -12.11 15.43 3.07
N ASN A 62 -11.68 15.64 4.31
CA ASN A 62 -10.49 16.44 4.61
C ASN A 62 -9.21 15.74 4.13
N ASP A 63 -9.06 14.42 4.35
CA ASP A 63 -7.92 13.63 3.83
C ASP A 63 -7.89 13.66 2.30
N LEU A 64 -9.03 13.49 1.63
CA LEU A 64 -9.14 13.59 0.17
C LEU A 64 -8.76 14.97 -0.36
N LYS A 65 -9.24 16.04 0.29
CA LYS A 65 -8.97 17.42 -0.10
C LYS A 65 -7.49 17.78 0.04
N ASN A 66 -6.88 17.37 1.16
CA ASN A 66 -5.49 17.66 1.50
C ASN A 66 -4.50 16.66 0.89
N TYR A 67 -4.97 15.61 0.20
CA TYR A 67 -4.07 14.64 -0.40
C TYR A 67 -3.16 15.31 -1.44
N PRO A 68 -1.83 15.15 -1.37
CA PRO A 68 -0.88 15.86 -2.23
C PRO A 68 -1.08 15.54 -3.71
N ARG A 69 -1.14 16.57 -4.55
CA ARG A 69 -1.27 16.47 -6.01
C ARG A 69 -0.11 17.19 -6.68
N THR A 70 0.84 16.43 -7.22
CA THR A 70 2.12 16.93 -7.76
C THR A 70 2.36 16.47 -9.20
N LEU A 71 1.31 16.45 -10.04
CA LEU A 71 1.32 15.81 -11.35
C LEU A 71 2.51 16.24 -12.23
N THR A 72 2.83 17.54 -12.30
CA THR A 72 3.97 18.02 -13.11
C THR A 72 5.30 17.45 -12.63
N LYS A 73 5.52 17.37 -11.31
CA LYS A 73 6.71 16.74 -10.72
C LYS A 73 6.74 15.24 -11.01
N ASP A 74 5.58 14.59 -10.88
CA ASP A 74 5.43 13.15 -11.11
C ASP A 74 5.73 12.80 -12.58
N ILE A 75 5.21 13.56 -13.54
CA ILE A 75 5.51 13.40 -14.97
C ILE A 75 7.03 13.49 -15.24
N ASN A 76 7.71 14.45 -14.63
CA ASN A 76 9.16 14.59 -14.79
C ASN A 76 9.93 13.38 -14.22
N ILE A 77 9.48 12.83 -13.08
CA ILE A 77 10.06 11.62 -12.49
C ILE A 77 9.84 10.43 -13.43
N LEU A 78 8.61 10.21 -13.89
CA LEU A 78 8.25 9.09 -14.76
C LEU A 78 8.99 9.13 -16.12
N ASN A 79 9.17 10.31 -16.72
CA ASN A 79 9.95 10.48 -17.93
C ASN A 79 11.43 10.09 -17.72
N LYS A 80 12.04 10.54 -16.61
CA LYS A 80 13.43 10.19 -16.27
C LYS A 80 13.61 8.68 -16.03
N LEU A 81 12.58 8.02 -15.52
CA LEU A 81 12.56 6.58 -15.29
C LEU A 81 12.26 5.77 -16.55
N GLY A 82 11.97 6.41 -17.69
CA GLY A 82 11.67 5.70 -18.93
C GLY A 82 10.33 4.94 -18.90
N VAL A 83 9.35 5.40 -18.11
CA VAL A 83 8.00 4.83 -18.12
C VAL A 83 7.36 5.02 -19.50
N ASP A 84 6.72 4.00 -20.04
CA ASP A 84 6.12 4.04 -21.37
C ASP A 84 4.80 4.78 -21.40
N ILE A 85 3.93 4.51 -20.41
CA ILE A 85 2.57 5.03 -20.36
C ILE A 85 2.27 5.56 -18.95
N LEU A 86 1.80 6.79 -18.88
CA LEU A 86 1.11 7.35 -17.72
C LEU A 86 -0.39 7.38 -17.99
N PHE A 87 -1.16 6.74 -17.12
CA PHE A 87 -2.62 6.85 -17.12
C PHE A 87 -3.06 7.80 -16.02
N ASN A 88 -3.58 8.97 -16.42
CA ASN A 88 -4.03 10.01 -15.49
C ASN A 88 -5.46 10.47 -15.85
N PRO A 89 -6.46 9.65 -15.54
CA PRO A 89 -7.85 9.93 -15.84
C PRO A 89 -8.48 10.89 -14.85
N SER A 90 -9.61 11.50 -15.24
CA SER A 90 -10.52 12.16 -14.30
C SER A 90 -11.42 11.13 -13.59
N GLU A 91 -12.06 11.56 -12.50
CA GLU A 91 -13.04 10.72 -11.80
C GLU A 91 -14.19 10.28 -12.72
N LYS A 92 -14.70 11.21 -13.55
CA LYS A 92 -15.79 10.93 -14.51
C LYS A 92 -15.38 9.91 -15.58
N ASP A 93 -14.10 9.85 -15.96
CA ASP A 93 -13.61 8.89 -16.94
C ASP A 93 -13.54 7.47 -16.34
N ILE A 94 -13.19 7.37 -15.05
CA ILE A 94 -13.13 6.08 -14.34
C ILE A 94 -14.52 5.63 -13.87
N TYR A 95 -15.30 6.56 -13.33
CA TYR A 95 -16.62 6.30 -12.78
C TYR A 95 -17.68 7.17 -13.49
N PRO A 96 -18.11 6.80 -14.72
CA PRO A 96 -19.17 7.51 -15.44
C PRO A 96 -20.54 7.34 -14.76
N SER A 97 -20.69 6.34 -13.91
CA SER A 97 -21.81 6.09 -13.01
C SER A 97 -21.29 5.72 -11.63
N ASN A 98 -22.17 5.65 -10.63
CA ASN A 98 -21.78 5.21 -9.30
C ASN A 98 -21.09 3.84 -9.38
N PRO A 99 -19.85 3.73 -8.90
CA PRO A 99 -19.12 2.48 -8.97
C PRO A 99 -19.75 1.42 -8.07
N THR A 100 -19.90 0.22 -8.60
CA THR A 100 -20.33 -0.96 -7.83
C THR A 100 -19.22 -1.98 -7.88
N LEU A 101 -18.86 -2.53 -6.73
CA LEU A 101 -17.90 -3.63 -6.64
C LEU A 101 -18.60 -4.95 -6.91
N SER A 102 -18.09 -5.71 -7.88
CA SER A 102 -18.63 -7.05 -8.24
C SER A 102 -18.02 -8.19 -7.43
N TYR A 103 -17.20 -7.88 -6.42
CA TYR A 103 -16.47 -8.84 -5.61
C TYR A 103 -16.81 -8.67 -4.13
N THR A 104 -17.17 -9.80 -3.49
CA THR A 104 -17.38 -9.81 -2.04
C THR A 104 -16.03 -9.91 -1.34
N LEU A 105 -15.67 -8.86 -0.62
CA LEU A 105 -14.41 -8.82 0.12
C LEU A 105 -14.37 -9.86 1.26
N PRO A 106 -13.22 -10.49 1.50
CA PRO A 106 -13.05 -11.40 2.62
C PRO A 106 -13.18 -10.66 3.96
N PRO A 107 -13.45 -11.37 5.07
CA PRO A 107 -13.59 -10.78 6.41
C PRO A 107 -12.38 -9.94 6.84
N LEU A 108 -11.18 -10.24 6.33
CA LEU A 108 -9.96 -9.46 6.55
C LEU A 108 -10.14 -7.98 6.20
N ALA A 109 -10.93 -7.65 5.18
CA ALA A 109 -11.17 -6.27 4.78
C ALA A 109 -11.88 -5.41 5.84
N LYS A 110 -12.45 -6.02 6.89
CA LYS A 110 -13.09 -5.35 8.03
C LYS A 110 -12.25 -5.37 9.31
N GLN A 111 -11.01 -5.86 9.24
CA GLN A 111 -10.06 -5.92 10.34
C GLN A 111 -8.93 -4.91 10.13
N LEU A 112 -8.07 -4.70 11.11
CA LEU A 112 -6.89 -3.84 11.01
C LEU A 112 -7.24 -2.43 10.45
N CYS A 113 -6.61 -2.02 9.36
CA CYS A 113 -6.95 -0.76 8.66
C CYS A 113 -8.42 -0.68 8.25
N GLY A 114 -9.05 -1.80 7.89
CA GLY A 114 -10.45 -1.82 7.51
C GLY A 114 -11.42 -1.56 8.67
N ALA A 115 -11.05 -1.89 9.91
CA ALA A 115 -11.84 -1.57 11.09
C ALA A 115 -11.88 -0.05 11.35
N SER A 116 -10.73 0.63 11.21
CA SER A 116 -10.63 2.10 11.38
C SER A 116 -11.03 2.90 10.13
N ARG A 117 -11.17 2.23 8.99
CA ARG A 117 -11.48 2.85 7.69
C ARG A 117 -12.59 2.09 6.94
N PRO A 118 -13.85 2.10 7.42
CA PRO A 118 -14.96 1.39 6.75
C PRO A 118 -15.12 1.82 5.28
N GLY A 119 -15.26 0.87 4.35
CA GLY A 119 -15.38 1.14 2.90
C GLY A 119 -14.06 1.38 2.15
N HIS A 120 -12.95 1.51 2.86
CA HIS A 120 -11.65 1.79 2.24
C HIS A 120 -11.23 0.72 1.23
N PHE A 121 -11.26 -0.55 1.62
CA PHE A 121 -10.82 -1.65 0.76
C PHE A 121 -11.81 -1.96 -0.36
N GLU A 122 -13.09 -1.69 -0.16
CA GLU A 122 -14.08 -1.69 -1.24
C GLU A 122 -13.67 -0.69 -2.33
N GLY A 123 -13.29 0.52 -1.93
CA GLY A 123 -12.79 1.54 -2.86
C GLY A 123 -11.49 1.12 -3.55
N VAL A 124 -10.55 0.53 -2.82
CA VAL A 124 -9.28 0.03 -3.39
C VAL A 124 -9.53 -1.07 -4.42
N ILE A 125 -10.30 -2.10 -4.08
CA ILE A 125 -10.53 -3.22 -5.01
C ILE A 125 -11.35 -2.75 -6.21
N THR A 126 -12.28 -1.81 -6.05
CA THR A 126 -13.04 -1.23 -7.17
C THR A 126 -12.13 -0.58 -8.21
N ILE A 127 -11.16 0.25 -7.79
CA ILE A 127 -10.23 0.86 -8.76
C ILE A 127 -9.28 -0.17 -9.35
N ILE A 128 -8.80 -1.13 -8.58
CA ILE A 128 -7.92 -2.19 -9.07
C ILE A 128 -8.64 -3.06 -10.11
N GLU A 129 -9.88 -3.48 -9.86
CA GLU A 129 -10.71 -4.22 -10.83
C GLU A 129 -10.87 -3.43 -12.13
N LYS A 130 -11.12 -2.11 -12.02
CA LYS A 130 -11.24 -1.23 -13.19
C LYS A 130 -9.94 -1.16 -13.99
N LEU A 131 -8.81 -0.96 -13.32
CA LEU A 131 -7.50 -0.91 -13.97
C LEU A 131 -7.13 -2.26 -14.62
N PHE A 132 -7.39 -3.39 -13.95
CA PHE A 132 -7.14 -4.72 -14.51
C PHE A 132 -8.02 -4.99 -15.76
N SER A 133 -9.28 -4.57 -15.74
CA SER A 133 -10.18 -4.68 -16.89
C SER A 133 -9.69 -3.84 -18.07
N LEU A 134 -9.17 -2.63 -17.83
CA LEU A 134 -8.69 -1.70 -18.85
C LEU A 134 -7.38 -2.17 -19.47
N PHE A 135 -6.39 -2.52 -18.63
CA PHE A 135 -5.03 -2.78 -19.07
C PHE A 135 -4.74 -4.25 -19.33
N LYS A 136 -5.47 -5.16 -18.68
CA LYS A 136 -5.19 -6.62 -18.72
C LYS A 136 -3.71 -6.90 -18.52
N PRO A 137 -3.10 -6.44 -17.41
CA PRO A 137 -1.67 -6.50 -17.22
C PRO A 137 -1.19 -7.96 -17.06
N ASP A 138 0.03 -8.24 -17.52
CA ASP A 138 0.72 -9.51 -17.26
C ASP A 138 1.40 -9.49 -15.87
N HIS A 139 1.81 -8.31 -15.43
CA HIS A 139 2.51 -8.10 -14.15
C HIS A 139 1.92 -6.90 -13.41
N VAL A 140 1.82 -7.01 -12.08
CA VAL A 140 1.43 -5.90 -11.20
C VAL A 140 2.41 -5.79 -10.04
N PHE A 141 2.68 -4.55 -9.60
CA PHE A 141 3.66 -4.25 -8.57
C PHE A 141 3.03 -3.45 -7.44
N PHE A 142 3.17 -3.96 -6.20
CA PHE A 142 2.66 -3.32 -4.99
C PHE A 142 3.72 -3.32 -3.90
N GLY A 143 3.74 -2.26 -3.08
CA GLY A 143 4.66 -2.14 -1.97
C GLY A 143 4.17 -2.88 -0.73
N LYS A 144 5.07 -3.58 -0.02
CA LYS A 144 4.77 -4.25 1.26
C LYS A 144 4.36 -3.29 2.37
N LYS A 145 4.65 -1.99 2.22
CA LYS A 145 4.23 -0.99 3.21
C LYS A 145 2.73 -1.05 3.50
N ASP A 146 1.91 -1.17 2.48
CA ASP A 146 0.46 -1.29 2.58
C ASP A 146 0.04 -2.78 2.64
N TYR A 147 0.57 -3.51 3.63
CA TYR A 147 0.58 -4.97 3.70
C TYR A 147 -0.81 -5.59 3.62
N GLN A 148 -1.79 -5.07 4.34
CA GLN A 148 -3.16 -5.58 4.27
C GLN A 148 -3.77 -5.35 2.88
N GLN A 149 -3.52 -4.21 2.24
CA GLN A 149 -3.94 -3.95 0.87
C GLN A 149 -3.30 -4.95 -0.10
N LEU A 150 -1.99 -5.19 0.05
CA LEU A 150 -1.24 -6.16 -0.73
C LEU A 150 -1.87 -7.55 -0.66
N MET A 151 -2.21 -8.02 0.55
CA MET A 151 -2.84 -9.32 0.76
C MET A 151 -4.25 -9.42 0.17
N LEU A 152 -5.07 -8.38 0.31
CA LEU A 152 -6.41 -8.33 -0.26
C LEU A 152 -6.38 -8.33 -1.79
N ILE A 153 -5.43 -7.61 -2.42
CA ILE A 153 -5.28 -7.61 -3.88
C ILE A 153 -4.78 -8.98 -4.37
N LYS A 154 -3.83 -9.60 -3.67
CA LYS A 154 -3.34 -10.95 -4.00
C LYS A 154 -4.47 -11.97 -3.95
N GLN A 155 -5.31 -11.92 -2.92
CA GLN A 155 -6.49 -12.78 -2.81
C GLN A 155 -7.50 -12.49 -3.92
N PHE A 156 -7.80 -11.22 -4.21
CA PHE A 156 -8.70 -10.83 -5.31
C PHE A 156 -8.24 -11.38 -6.68
N ILE A 157 -6.93 -11.30 -6.97
CA ILE A 157 -6.35 -11.88 -8.21
C ILE A 157 -6.61 -13.40 -8.27
N SER A 158 -6.38 -14.09 -7.16
CA SER A 158 -6.60 -15.54 -7.06
C SER A 158 -8.06 -15.91 -7.24
N ASP A 159 -8.98 -15.26 -6.51
CA ASP A 159 -10.40 -15.57 -6.50
C ASP A 159 -11.08 -15.29 -7.85
N LYS A 160 -10.62 -14.26 -8.55
CA LYS A 160 -11.07 -13.92 -9.92
C LYS A 160 -10.34 -14.71 -11.01
N ASN A 161 -9.40 -15.58 -10.66
CA ASN A 161 -8.58 -16.36 -11.60
C ASN A 161 -7.86 -15.49 -12.65
N TYR A 162 -7.45 -14.28 -12.29
CA TYR A 162 -6.66 -13.44 -13.19
C TYR A 162 -5.30 -14.08 -13.47
N LYS A 163 -4.88 -14.07 -14.74
CA LYS A 163 -3.56 -14.55 -15.17
C LYS A 163 -2.53 -13.43 -15.05
N ILE A 164 -2.31 -12.97 -13.84
CA ILE A 164 -1.45 -11.82 -13.49
C ILE A 164 -0.34 -12.30 -12.56
N ASN A 165 0.90 -11.99 -12.91
CA ASN A 165 2.04 -12.18 -12.02
C ASN A 165 2.08 -11.04 -11.00
N PHE A 166 1.87 -11.38 -9.73
CA PHE A 166 1.83 -10.44 -8.62
C PHE A 166 3.22 -10.29 -8.01
N HIS A 167 3.72 -9.05 -7.94
CA HIS A 167 5.03 -8.72 -7.36
C HIS A 167 4.87 -7.82 -6.15
N SER A 168 5.41 -8.27 -5.02
CA SER A 168 5.55 -7.45 -3.81
C SER A 168 6.96 -6.86 -3.73
N VAL A 169 7.06 -5.57 -3.42
CA VAL A 169 8.34 -4.86 -3.33
C VAL A 169 8.53 -4.34 -1.91
N GLU A 170 9.75 -4.45 -1.40
CA GLU A 170 10.12 -4.09 -0.04
C GLU A 170 9.83 -2.61 0.27
N THR A 171 9.53 -2.34 1.54
CA THR A 171 9.28 -0.98 2.03
C THR A 171 10.56 -0.14 1.98
N VAL A 172 10.57 0.92 1.19
CA VAL A 172 11.67 1.88 1.17
C VAL A 172 11.51 2.85 2.34
N ARG A 173 12.61 3.15 3.04
CA ARG A 173 12.64 3.96 4.25
C ARG A 173 13.53 5.18 4.10
N GLU A 174 13.26 6.22 4.87
CA GLU A 174 14.18 7.34 5.12
C GLU A 174 15.38 6.85 5.96
N GLN A 175 16.44 7.67 6.08
CA GLN A 175 17.64 7.31 6.87
C GLN A 175 17.34 7.04 8.35
N ASN A 176 16.27 7.64 8.88
CA ASN A 176 15.80 7.42 10.25
C ASN A 176 14.82 6.23 10.37
N SER A 177 14.78 5.33 9.40
CA SER A 177 13.89 4.16 9.34
C SER A 177 12.40 4.46 9.09
N LEU A 178 11.97 5.73 8.96
CA LEU A 178 10.59 6.06 8.65
C LEU A 178 10.20 5.51 7.27
N ALA A 179 9.14 4.72 7.20
CA ALA A 179 8.60 4.22 5.93
C ALA A 179 8.18 5.39 5.04
N LEU A 180 8.60 5.38 3.77
CA LEU A 180 8.22 6.43 2.82
C LEU A 180 6.73 6.40 2.52
N SER A 181 6.10 7.55 2.65
CA SER A 181 4.69 7.77 2.39
C SER A 181 4.45 9.16 1.81
N SER A 182 3.46 9.28 0.94
CA SER A 182 3.01 10.59 0.46
C SER A 182 2.56 11.51 1.62
N ARG A 183 2.12 10.94 2.74
CA ARG A 183 1.73 11.70 3.93
C ARG A 183 2.90 12.23 4.75
N ASN A 184 4.13 11.74 4.54
CA ASN A 184 5.32 12.28 5.25
C ASN A 184 5.57 13.77 4.94
N SER A 185 5.06 14.27 3.81
CA SER A 185 5.13 15.70 3.46
C SER A 185 4.27 16.58 4.37
N LEU A 186 3.33 16.02 5.11
CA LEU A 186 2.49 16.72 6.08
C LEU A 186 3.16 16.89 7.44
N LEU A 187 4.24 16.12 7.70
CA LEU A 187 4.99 16.17 8.95
C LEU A 187 6.12 17.20 8.87
N ASN A 188 6.25 17.99 9.91
CA ASN A 188 7.43 18.83 10.10
C ASN A 188 8.66 18.01 10.55
N SER A 189 9.84 18.63 10.60
CA SER A 189 11.10 17.92 10.90
C SER A 189 11.12 17.28 12.30
N ALA A 190 10.47 17.89 13.30
CA ALA A 190 10.37 17.32 14.65
C ALA A 190 9.43 16.11 14.65
N ALA A 191 8.25 16.24 14.02
CA ALA A 191 7.28 15.15 13.88
C ALA A 191 7.86 13.93 13.11
N LYS A 192 8.69 14.14 12.08
CA LYS A 192 9.36 13.05 11.38
C LYS A 192 10.31 12.24 12.24
N LYS A 193 10.99 12.89 13.20
CA LYS A 193 11.85 12.17 14.16
C LYS A 193 11.01 11.27 15.08
N ILE A 194 9.87 11.75 15.54
CA ILE A 194 8.96 10.93 16.34
C ILE A 194 8.31 9.84 15.45
N ALA A 195 7.95 10.17 14.21
CA ALA A 195 7.31 9.22 13.29
C ALA A 195 8.15 7.94 13.05
N SER A 196 9.48 8.02 13.13
CA SER A 196 10.34 6.83 13.02
C SER A 196 10.20 5.88 14.21
N THR A 197 9.72 6.35 15.37
CA THR A 197 9.55 5.50 16.55
C THR A 197 8.48 4.43 16.38
N LEU A 198 7.56 4.57 15.38
CA LEU A 198 6.62 3.51 15.05
C LEU A 198 7.40 2.24 14.64
N PHE A 199 8.30 2.34 13.68
CA PHE A 199 9.10 1.20 13.22
C PHE A 199 9.97 0.61 14.32
N GLU A 200 10.67 1.47 15.09
CA GLU A 200 11.52 1.01 16.19
C GLU A 200 10.71 0.28 17.25
N THR A 201 9.51 0.78 17.60
CA THR A 201 8.63 0.13 18.58
C THR A 201 8.14 -1.25 18.07
N LEU A 202 7.84 -1.37 16.76
CA LEU A 202 7.49 -2.68 16.20
C LEU A 202 8.67 -3.67 16.28
N LYS A 203 9.90 -3.23 16.04
CA LYS A 203 11.11 -4.06 16.23
C LYS A 203 11.26 -4.53 17.67
N GLU A 204 11.11 -3.61 18.62
CA GLU A 204 11.20 -3.94 20.03
C GLU A 204 10.11 -4.91 20.48
N ALA A 205 8.89 -4.78 19.94
CA ALA A 205 7.81 -5.72 20.23
C ALA A 205 8.12 -7.14 19.72
N ILE A 206 8.83 -7.28 18.57
CA ILE A 206 9.32 -8.58 18.11
C ILE A 206 10.36 -9.16 19.07
N VAL A 207 11.28 -8.32 19.56
CA VAL A 207 12.27 -8.74 20.56
C VAL A 207 11.59 -9.19 21.85
N GLU A 208 10.58 -8.46 22.30
CA GLU A 208 9.80 -8.77 23.48
C GLU A 208 9.04 -10.09 23.30
N LEU A 209 8.37 -10.30 22.14
CA LEU A 209 7.70 -11.56 21.82
C LEU A 209 8.65 -12.76 21.92
N LYS A 210 9.88 -12.64 21.40
CA LYS A 210 10.88 -13.72 21.44
C LYS A 210 11.35 -14.05 22.85
N LYS A 211 11.27 -13.12 23.79
CA LYS A 211 11.61 -13.33 25.20
C LYS A 211 10.47 -13.96 25.99
N ILE A 212 9.27 -13.44 25.82
CA ILE A 212 8.13 -13.81 26.68
C ILE A 212 7.22 -14.85 26.06
N HIS A 213 7.33 -15.10 24.75
CA HIS A 213 6.48 -16.02 23.97
C HIS A 213 4.97 -15.78 24.10
N ASP A 214 4.58 -14.52 24.35
CA ASP A 214 3.18 -14.09 24.48
C ASP A 214 2.88 -12.93 23.54
N ILE A 215 2.08 -13.20 22.52
CA ILE A 215 1.70 -12.23 21.48
C ILE A 215 0.95 -11.05 22.09
N ASN A 216 -0.01 -11.31 22.99
CA ASN A 216 -0.84 -10.25 23.57
C ASN A 216 0.02 -9.30 24.43
N GLN A 217 0.99 -9.83 25.14
CA GLN A 217 1.91 -8.99 25.92
C GLN A 217 2.82 -8.15 25.03
N ALA A 218 3.35 -8.72 23.93
CA ALA A 218 4.17 -8.00 22.97
C ALA A 218 3.38 -6.87 22.25
N GLU A 219 2.15 -7.15 21.85
CA GLU A 219 1.25 -6.14 21.28
C GLU A 219 0.93 -5.03 22.30
N SER A 220 0.60 -5.39 23.56
CA SER A 220 0.36 -4.44 24.62
C SER A 220 1.58 -3.58 24.96
N PHE A 221 2.78 -4.16 24.94
CA PHE A 221 4.03 -3.42 25.12
C PHE A 221 4.16 -2.32 24.04
N ALA A 222 3.97 -2.68 22.77
CA ALA A 222 4.07 -1.72 21.68
C ALA A 222 3.03 -0.60 21.77
N VAL A 223 1.77 -0.93 22.08
CA VAL A 223 0.70 0.05 22.26
C VAL A 223 1.03 1.03 23.39
N LYS A 224 1.43 0.52 24.56
CA LYS A 224 1.80 1.36 25.72
C LYS A 224 2.98 2.28 25.39
N LYS A 225 4.00 1.75 24.73
CA LYS A 225 5.18 2.54 24.34
C LYS A 225 4.83 3.64 23.36
N LEU A 226 4.10 3.33 22.27
CA LEU A 226 3.66 4.35 21.32
C LEU A 226 2.81 5.43 22.00
N THR A 227 1.86 5.03 22.85
CA THR A 227 1.02 5.97 23.61
C THR A 227 1.85 6.89 24.49
N SER A 228 2.88 6.37 25.17
CA SER A 228 3.79 7.19 26.00
C SER A 228 4.62 8.18 25.17
N LEU A 229 4.83 7.92 23.89
CA LEU A 229 5.51 8.78 22.93
C LEU A 229 4.55 9.79 22.25
N GLY A 230 3.29 9.84 22.67
CA GLY A 230 2.29 10.78 22.17
C GLY A 230 1.52 10.30 20.93
N TRP A 231 1.60 9.02 20.58
CA TRP A 231 0.81 8.46 19.48
C TRP A 231 -0.62 8.11 19.92
N ALA A 232 -1.59 8.40 19.06
CA ALA A 232 -2.93 7.82 19.14
C ALA A 232 -2.95 6.53 18.32
N VAL A 233 -2.86 5.38 19.00
CA VAL A 233 -2.69 4.08 18.36
C VAL A 233 -4.04 3.52 17.92
N ASP A 234 -4.19 3.20 16.62
CA ASP A 234 -5.35 2.49 16.10
C ASP A 234 -5.24 0.99 16.44
N TYR A 235 -4.09 0.40 16.11
CA TYR A 235 -3.75 -0.99 16.45
C TYR A 235 -2.24 -1.25 16.34
N VAL A 236 -1.76 -2.22 17.09
CA VAL A 236 -0.55 -3.01 16.81
C VAL A 236 -0.97 -4.47 16.93
N GLU A 237 -0.79 -5.23 15.85
CA GLU A 237 -1.20 -6.64 15.81
C GLU A 237 -0.16 -7.51 15.12
N ILE A 238 0.05 -8.71 15.67
CA ILE A 238 0.89 -9.76 15.09
C ILE A 238 0.00 -10.75 14.38
N ARG A 239 0.29 -11.02 13.13
CA ARG A 239 -0.51 -11.85 12.23
C ARG A 239 0.37 -12.83 11.45
N ARG A 240 -0.22 -13.88 10.88
CA ARG A 240 0.48 -14.78 9.96
C ARG A 240 0.80 -14.03 8.64
N GLN A 241 1.99 -14.23 8.09
CA GLN A 241 2.35 -13.64 6.80
C GLN A 241 1.46 -14.14 5.66
N ALA A 242 1.03 -15.40 5.73
CA ALA A 242 0.35 -16.06 4.62
C ALA A 242 -1.05 -15.48 4.32
N ASP A 243 -1.79 -15.05 5.35
CA ASP A 243 -3.21 -14.71 5.21
C ASP A 243 -3.73 -13.64 6.19
N LEU A 244 -2.85 -13.12 7.05
CA LEU A 244 -3.17 -12.16 8.11
C LEU A 244 -4.20 -12.68 9.14
N LEU A 245 -4.38 -13.98 9.26
CA LEU A 245 -5.13 -14.55 10.39
C LEU A 245 -4.32 -14.45 11.68
N LYS A 246 -4.99 -14.57 12.82
CA LYS A 246 -4.32 -14.63 14.12
C LYS A 246 -3.44 -15.88 14.17
N PRO A 247 -2.19 -15.75 14.64
CA PRO A 247 -1.28 -16.89 14.67
C PRO A 247 -1.64 -17.87 15.79
N SER A 248 -1.33 -19.12 15.56
CA SER A 248 -1.24 -20.19 16.56
C SER A 248 0.22 -20.36 17.05
N THR A 249 0.43 -21.20 18.05
CA THR A 249 1.76 -21.48 18.59
C THR A 249 2.73 -22.13 17.59
N ASN A 250 2.20 -22.73 16.53
CA ASN A 250 3.00 -23.42 15.51
C ASN A 250 3.38 -22.52 14.31
N ASP A 251 2.81 -21.32 14.23
CA ASP A 251 3.08 -20.40 13.14
C ASP A 251 4.39 -19.65 13.37
N LYS A 252 5.35 -19.84 12.43
CA LYS A 252 6.69 -19.25 12.54
C LYS A 252 6.85 -17.96 11.74
N ASN A 253 6.24 -17.90 10.55
CA ASN A 253 6.33 -16.75 9.64
C ASN A 253 5.22 -15.74 9.97
N LEU A 254 5.60 -14.71 10.68
CA LEU A 254 4.69 -13.69 11.22
C LEU A 254 5.01 -12.33 10.66
N VAL A 255 4.02 -11.45 10.75
CA VAL A 255 4.15 -10.03 10.45
C VAL A 255 3.54 -9.23 11.59
N ILE A 256 4.27 -8.27 12.12
CA ILE A 256 3.73 -7.25 13.02
C ILE A 256 3.30 -6.05 12.19
N LEU A 257 2.08 -5.57 12.41
CA LEU A 257 1.51 -4.41 11.73
C LEU A 257 1.11 -3.36 12.76
N GLY A 258 1.45 -2.10 12.49
CA GLY A 258 1.07 -0.97 13.31
C GLY A 258 0.40 0.13 12.50
N ALA A 259 -0.64 0.72 13.07
CA ALA A 259 -1.27 1.94 12.57
C ALA A 259 -1.52 2.89 13.74
N ALA A 260 -1.07 4.11 13.59
CA ALA A 260 -1.20 5.13 14.63
C ALA A 260 -1.20 6.54 14.01
N ASN A 261 -1.78 7.48 14.75
CA ASN A 261 -1.83 8.89 14.39
C ASN A 261 -0.82 9.68 15.24
N TYR A 262 -0.02 10.51 14.58
CA TYR A 262 0.86 11.46 15.23
C TYR A 262 0.76 12.81 14.51
N ASP A 263 0.55 13.91 15.23
CA ASP A 263 0.40 15.25 14.67
C ASP A 263 -0.68 15.31 13.55
N ASP A 264 -1.84 14.70 13.83
CA ASP A 264 -2.99 14.52 12.91
C ASP A 264 -2.67 13.74 11.62
N VAL A 265 -1.49 13.14 11.52
CA VAL A 265 -1.09 12.33 10.37
C VAL A 265 -1.15 10.84 10.74
N ARG A 266 -2.01 10.09 10.05
CA ARG A 266 -2.09 8.64 10.18
C ARG A 266 -0.95 7.96 9.43
N LEU A 267 -0.13 7.20 10.15
CA LEU A 267 0.96 6.42 9.61
C LEU A 267 0.73 4.93 9.84
N ILE A 268 1.29 4.12 8.95
CA ILE A 268 1.29 2.65 9.05
C ILE A 268 2.70 2.12 8.80
N ASP A 269 3.01 1.03 9.44
CA ASP A 269 4.23 0.28 9.17
C ASP A 269 4.03 -1.21 9.48
N ASN A 270 4.97 -2.03 9.01
CA ASN A 270 4.97 -3.47 9.27
C ASN A 270 6.38 -4.05 9.18
N ILE A 271 6.56 -5.22 9.80
CA ILE A 271 7.81 -5.99 9.75
C ILE A 271 7.46 -7.46 9.64
N GLU A 272 7.91 -8.12 8.59
CA GLU A 272 7.91 -9.58 8.48
C GLU A 272 9.06 -10.16 9.33
N PHE A 273 8.80 -11.24 10.02
CA PHE A 273 9.82 -11.93 10.83
C PHE A 273 9.52 -13.42 10.98
N CYS A 274 10.56 -14.21 11.26
CA CYS A 274 10.41 -15.59 11.70
C CYS A 274 10.69 -15.67 13.21
N THR A 275 9.91 -16.46 13.91
CA THR A 275 10.12 -16.68 15.36
C THR A 275 11.42 -17.39 15.67
N ASP A 276 11.92 -18.20 14.72
CA ASP A 276 13.16 -18.98 14.86
C ASP A 276 14.43 -18.18 14.51
N ASP A 277 14.30 -16.98 13.90
CA ASP A 277 15.46 -16.15 13.61
C ASP A 277 16.13 -15.68 14.90
N THR A 278 17.44 -15.83 15.02
CA THR A 278 18.23 -15.22 16.11
C THR A 278 18.15 -13.70 16.02
N ILE A 279 18.05 -13.04 17.17
CA ILE A 279 18.00 -11.57 17.30
C ILE A 279 19.38 -10.99 16.98
#